data_15a0fad484778fbe61c8e9dcbe5b5bdc
#
_entry.id   15a0fad484778fbe61c8e9dcbe5b5bdc
#
_cell.length_a   1.000
_cell.length_b   1.000
_cell.length_c   1.000
_cell.angle_alpha   90.00
_cell.angle_beta   90.00
_cell.angle_gamma   90.00
#
_symmetry.space_group_name_H-M   'P 1'
#
loop_
_entity.id
_entity.type
_entity.pdbx_description
1 polymer ?
#
loop_
_entity_poly.entity_id
_entity_poly.type
_entity_poly.pdbx_seq_one_letter_code
_entity_poly.pdbx_strand_id
1 'polypeptide(L)'
;MYIKSMKKALAILFLALLVCTALYASDNASFTKEEVRKFQLQNTFIGFGVGSRHQGDLQTAKKLMALDITGSALAVTGGLSLWASIFMYSGYRAMVGEVTKADIYISAGILASGAIMLIASKIIGLQSPSRY
;
A
#
# COMPACT_ATOMS: atom_id res chain seq x y z
N MET A 1 -10.13 -25.18 -7.33
CA MET A 1 -8.68 -25.38 -7.38
C MET A 1 -7.89 -24.11 -7.69
N TYR A 2 -8.34 -23.25 -8.57
CA TYR A 2 -7.69 -21.97 -8.93
C TYR A 2 -7.55 -20.96 -7.78
N ILE A 3 -8.55 -20.81 -6.92
CA ILE A 3 -8.57 -19.85 -5.80
C ILE A 3 -7.50 -20.14 -4.74
N LYS A 4 -7.19 -21.42 -4.45
CA LYS A 4 -6.12 -21.79 -3.51
C LYS A 4 -4.73 -21.46 -4.06
N SER A 5 -4.52 -21.60 -5.36
CA SER A 5 -3.26 -21.29 -6.03
C SER A 5 -3.02 -19.76 -6.09
N MET A 6 -4.07 -18.99 -6.36
CA MET A 6 -4.01 -17.52 -6.37
C MET A 6 -3.68 -16.94 -4.98
N LYS A 7 -4.26 -17.49 -3.91
CA LYS A 7 -3.95 -17.06 -2.54
C LYS A 7 -2.49 -17.32 -2.17
N LYS A 8 -1.91 -18.45 -2.60
CA LYS A 8 -0.50 -18.77 -2.38
C LYS A 8 0.42 -17.84 -3.18
N ALA A 9 0.10 -17.57 -4.43
CA ALA A 9 0.87 -16.65 -5.28
C ALA A 9 0.86 -15.22 -4.72
N LEU A 10 -0.30 -14.76 -4.24
CA LEU A 10 -0.44 -13.44 -3.61
C LEU A 10 0.37 -13.34 -2.31
N ALA A 11 0.36 -14.40 -1.49
CA ALA A 11 1.12 -14.46 -0.25
C ALA A 11 2.64 -14.45 -0.51
N ILE A 12 3.10 -15.16 -1.53
CA ILE A 12 4.52 -15.20 -1.93
C ILE A 12 4.96 -13.84 -2.48
N LEU A 13 4.12 -13.19 -3.30
CA LEU A 13 4.40 -11.85 -3.80
C LEU A 13 4.49 -10.82 -2.66
N PHE A 14 3.60 -10.93 -1.69
CA PHE A 14 3.58 -10.08 -0.50
C PHE A 14 4.83 -10.28 0.37
N LEU A 15 5.24 -11.54 0.56
CA LEU A 15 6.44 -11.89 1.32
C LEU A 15 7.72 -11.43 0.60
N ALA A 16 7.81 -11.57 -0.71
CA ALA A 16 8.94 -11.10 -1.52
C ALA A 16 9.08 -9.57 -1.46
N LEU A 17 7.97 -8.83 -1.51
CA LEU A 17 7.95 -7.37 -1.32
C LEU A 17 8.44 -6.97 0.08
N LEU A 18 8.04 -7.68 1.13
CA LEU A 18 8.50 -7.45 2.49
C LEU A 18 10.01 -7.69 2.66
N VAL A 19 10.56 -8.72 2.04
CA VAL A 19 11.99 -9.06 2.12
C VAL A 19 12.85 -8.06 1.36
N CYS A 20 12.45 -7.62 0.17
CA CYS A 20 13.17 -6.60 -0.60
C CYS A 20 13.31 -5.27 0.15
N THR A 21 12.37 -4.98 1.04
CA THR A 21 12.34 -3.72 1.77
C THR A 21 13.22 -3.72 3.04
N ALA A 22 13.62 -4.89 3.54
CA ALA A 22 14.44 -5.01 4.75
C ALA A 22 15.94 -4.76 4.53
N LEU A 23 16.42 -4.70 3.28
CA LEU A 23 17.84 -4.75 2.93
C LEU A 23 18.54 -3.40 2.76
N TYR A 24 17.87 -2.26 2.97
CA TYR A 24 18.50 -0.93 2.83
C TYR A 24 18.90 -0.34 4.19
N ALA A 25 20.21 -0.22 4.43
CA ALA A 25 20.79 0.53 5.53
C ALA A 25 21.09 1.97 5.10
N SER A 26 20.94 2.95 6.00
CA SER A 26 21.30 4.35 5.74
C SER A 26 22.26 4.91 6.78
N ASP A 27 23.15 5.80 6.32
CA ASP A 27 24.14 6.50 7.14
C ASP A 27 23.54 7.70 7.88
N ASN A 28 24.07 8.00 9.07
CA ASN A 28 23.69 9.17 9.87
C ASN A 28 24.36 10.42 9.31
N ALA A 29 23.62 11.20 8.53
CA ALA A 29 24.05 12.51 8.04
C ALA A 29 23.16 13.63 8.61
N SER A 30 23.73 14.81 8.83
CA SER A 30 22.95 16.02 9.12
C SER A 30 22.51 16.67 7.81
N PHE A 31 21.23 16.96 7.68
CA PHE A 31 20.65 17.52 6.45
C PHE A 31 20.24 18.97 6.61
N THR A 32 20.33 19.74 5.52
CA THR A 32 19.83 21.11 5.43
C THR A 32 18.29 21.13 5.36
N LYS A 33 17.69 22.29 5.67
CA LYS A 33 16.22 22.46 5.58
C LYS A 33 15.68 22.15 4.19
N GLU A 34 16.44 22.48 3.16
CA GLU A 34 16.06 22.26 1.78
C GLU A 34 16.05 20.78 1.41
N GLU A 35 17.06 20.04 1.86
CA GLU A 35 17.14 18.58 1.69
C GLU A 35 16.01 17.88 2.41
N VAL A 36 15.70 18.29 3.65
CA VAL A 36 14.58 17.77 4.42
C VAL A 36 13.25 17.95 3.68
N ARG A 37 13.02 19.15 3.13
CA ARG A 37 11.82 19.41 2.32
C ARG A 37 11.75 18.52 1.09
N LYS A 38 12.88 18.30 0.43
CA LYS A 38 12.98 17.38 -0.71
C LYS A 38 12.62 15.95 -0.30
N PHE A 39 13.10 15.49 0.85
CA PHE A 39 12.78 14.16 1.36
C PHE A 39 11.31 14.01 1.76
N GLN A 40 10.71 15.05 2.34
CA GLN A 40 9.26 15.06 2.62
C GLN A 40 8.43 14.95 1.33
N LEU A 41 8.83 15.67 0.29
CA LEU A 41 8.19 15.56 -1.02
C LEU A 41 8.37 14.16 -1.62
N GLN A 42 9.55 13.55 -1.48
CA GLN A 42 9.78 12.18 -1.92
C GLN A 42 8.89 11.18 -1.19
N ASN A 43 8.69 11.32 0.12
CA ASN A 43 7.75 10.48 0.88
C ASN A 43 6.31 10.62 0.36
N THR A 44 5.94 11.83 -0.06
CA THR A 44 4.57 12.10 -0.52
C THR A 44 4.32 11.60 -1.94
N PHE A 45 5.23 11.89 -2.87
CA PHE A 45 5.04 11.58 -4.29
C PHE A 45 5.50 10.18 -4.67
N ILE A 46 6.66 9.75 -4.18
CA ILE A 46 7.19 8.42 -4.48
C ILE A 46 6.60 7.39 -3.51
N GLY A 47 6.45 7.76 -2.25
CA GLY A 47 5.95 6.89 -1.19
C GLY A 47 7.01 5.92 -0.66
N PHE A 48 6.55 4.86 -0.02
CA PHE A 48 7.37 3.78 0.54
C PHE A 48 8.48 4.22 1.51
N GLY A 49 8.36 5.41 2.09
CA GLY A 49 9.32 5.94 3.05
C GLY A 49 10.69 6.26 2.47
N VAL A 50 10.80 6.47 1.17
CA VAL A 50 12.07 6.76 0.48
C VAL A 50 12.76 7.98 1.05
N GLY A 51 12.05 9.08 1.26
CA GLY A 51 12.59 10.30 1.85
C GLY A 51 13.10 10.08 3.27
N SER A 52 12.33 9.40 4.12
CA SER A 52 12.71 9.08 5.49
C SER A 52 13.95 8.18 5.57
N ARG A 53 14.12 7.27 4.62
CA ARG A 53 15.35 6.48 4.50
C ARG A 53 16.57 7.34 4.23
N HIS A 54 16.46 8.29 3.29
CA HIS A 54 17.55 9.20 2.98
C HIS A 54 17.93 10.09 4.17
N GLN A 55 16.98 10.38 5.06
CA GLN A 55 17.22 11.09 6.31
C GLN A 55 17.81 10.22 7.43
N GLY A 56 17.91 8.90 7.25
CA GLY A 56 18.31 7.97 8.30
C GLY A 56 17.23 7.67 9.33
N ASP A 57 16.00 8.15 9.15
CA ASP A 57 14.84 7.82 10.00
C ASP A 57 14.22 6.48 9.56
N LEU A 58 14.89 5.41 9.94
CA LEU A 58 14.48 4.05 9.57
C LEU A 58 13.14 3.64 10.20
N GLN A 59 12.79 4.20 11.36
CA GLN A 59 11.51 3.86 12.01
C GLN A 59 10.34 4.43 11.23
N THR A 60 10.41 5.72 10.87
CA THR A 60 9.38 6.34 10.05
C THR A 60 9.35 5.73 8.64
N ALA A 61 10.51 5.46 8.06
CA ALA A 61 10.59 4.80 6.76
C ALA A 61 9.88 3.44 6.75
N LYS A 62 10.09 2.61 7.77
CA LYS A 62 9.41 1.30 7.91
C LYS A 62 7.90 1.44 8.06
N LYS A 63 7.43 2.41 8.87
CA LYS A 63 5.99 2.66 9.06
C LYS A 63 5.33 3.10 7.76
N LEU A 64 5.93 4.06 7.05
CA LEU A 64 5.41 4.56 5.78
C LEU A 64 5.36 3.45 4.73
N MET A 65 6.42 2.65 4.66
CA MET A 65 6.48 1.52 3.74
C MET A 65 5.41 0.48 4.05
N ALA A 66 5.23 0.10 5.33
CA ALA A 66 4.21 -0.85 5.73
C ALA A 66 2.80 -0.35 5.35
N LEU A 67 2.51 0.93 5.57
CA LEU A 67 1.24 1.55 5.19
C LEU A 67 1.05 1.59 3.67
N ASP A 68 2.07 1.96 2.91
CA ASP A 68 1.99 2.05 1.46
C ASP A 68 1.83 0.66 0.82
N ILE A 69 2.55 -0.35 1.29
CA ILE A 69 2.44 -1.73 0.79
C ILE A 69 1.07 -2.30 1.15
N THR A 70 0.65 -2.21 2.41
CA THR A 70 -0.62 -2.75 2.86
C THR A 70 -1.78 -2.03 2.19
N GLY A 71 -1.72 -0.69 2.15
CA GLY A 71 -2.72 0.13 1.50
C GLY A 71 -2.85 -0.16 0.01
N SER A 72 -1.73 -0.30 -0.70
CA SER A 72 -1.72 -0.66 -2.12
C SER A 72 -2.26 -2.06 -2.37
N ALA A 73 -1.86 -3.04 -1.56
CA ALA A 73 -2.37 -4.40 -1.67
C ALA A 73 -3.89 -4.47 -1.46
N LEU A 74 -4.42 -3.78 -0.44
CA LEU A 74 -5.85 -3.71 -0.18
C LEU A 74 -6.59 -2.95 -1.29
N ALA A 75 -6.05 -1.84 -1.77
CA ALA A 75 -6.66 -1.05 -2.84
C ALA A 75 -6.74 -1.85 -4.14
N VAL A 76 -5.68 -2.53 -4.53
CA VAL A 76 -5.66 -3.37 -5.74
C VAL A 76 -6.60 -4.57 -5.58
N THR A 77 -6.54 -5.29 -4.46
CA THR A 77 -7.40 -6.45 -4.21
C THR A 77 -8.86 -6.05 -4.15
N GLY A 78 -9.18 -4.99 -3.41
CA GLY A 78 -10.54 -4.46 -3.29
C GLY A 78 -11.06 -3.92 -4.63
N GLY A 79 -10.23 -3.23 -5.38
CA GLY A 79 -10.58 -2.70 -6.70
C GLY A 79 -10.87 -3.80 -7.73
N LEU A 80 -10.01 -4.80 -7.82
CA LEU A 80 -10.20 -5.94 -8.72
C LEU A 80 -11.42 -6.79 -8.31
N SER A 81 -11.59 -7.01 -7.01
CA SER A 81 -12.75 -7.73 -6.48
C SER A 81 -14.05 -6.98 -6.73
N LEU A 82 -14.07 -5.67 -6.53
CA LEU A 82 -15.23 -4.82 -6.78
C LEU A 82 -15.58 -4.80 -8.28
N TRP A 83 -14.58 -4.63 -9.14
CA TRP A 83 -14.77 -4.66 -10.58
C TRP A 83 -15.35 -6.00 -11.04
N ALA A 84 -14.78 -7.12 -10.58
CA ALA A 84 -15.26 -8.45 -10.89
C ALA A 84 -16.70 -8.66 -10.39
N SER A 85 -17.01 -8.22 -9.16
CA SER A 85 -18.35 -8.34 -8.58
C SER A 85 -19.38 -7.54 -9.35
N ILE A 86 -19.07 -6.31 -9.76
CA ILE A 86 -19.97 -5.47 -10.57
C ILE A 86 -20.17 -6.08 -11.96
N PHE A 87 -19.09 -6.54 -12.59
CA PHE A 87 -19.16 -7.15 -13.90
C PHE A 87 -20.01 -8.43 -13.91
N MET A 88 -19.83 -9.30 -12.91
CA MET A 88 -20.60 -10.51 -12.75
C MET A 88 -22.07 -10.24 -12.38
N TYR A 89 -22.31 -9.22 -11.55
CA TYR A 89 -23.68 -8.83 -11.18
C TYR A 89 -24.46 -8.26 -12.36
N SER A 90 -23.80 -7.52 -13.24
CA SER A 90 -24.47 -6.82 -14.37
C SER A 90 -24.65 -7.70 -15.61
N GLY A 91 -23.80 -8.67 -15.87
CA GLY A 91 -23.78 -9.33 -17.17
C GLY A 91 -23.72 -10.87 -17.20
N TYR A 92 -23.23 -11.52 -16.15
CA TYR A 92 -22.92 -12.95 -16.22
C TYR A 92 -23.54 -13.79 -15.09
N ARG A 93 -24.73 -13.43 -14.66
CA ARG A 93 -25.46 -14.10 -13.56
C ARG A 93 -25.69 -15.60 -13.78
N ALA A 94 -25.55 -16.07 -15.01
CA ALA A 94 -25.87 -17.44 -15.39
C ALA A 94 -24.69 -18.42 -15.33
N MET A 95 -23.43 -17.98 -15.26
CA MET A 95 -22.26 -18.85 -15.45
C MET A 95 -21.36 -19.07 -14.24
N VAL A 96 -21.34 -18.22 -13.22
CA VAL A 96 -20.26 -18.23 -12.22
C VAL A 96 -20.72 -18.21 -10.75
N GLY A 97 -21.96 -18.45 -10.48
CA GLY A 97 -22.51 -18.44 -9.12
C GLY A 97 -23.09 -17.07 -8.72
N GLU A 98 -23.90 -17.07 -7.67
CA GLU A 98 -24.60 -15.87 -7.20
C GLU A 98 -23.62 -14.91 -6.53
N VAL A 99 -23.28 -13.81 -7.21
CA VAL A 99 -22.67 -12.64 -6.56
C VAL A 99 -23.75 -11.87 -5.84
N THR A 100 -23.61 -11.73 -4.54
CA THR A 100 -24.56 -11.02 -3.69
C THR A 100 -24.21 -9.53 -3.58
N LYS A 101 -25.18 -8.72 -3.17
CA LYS A 101 -24.91 -7.30 -2.82
C LYS A 101 -23.85 -7.19 -1.70
N ALA A 102 -23.80 -8.18 -0.80
CA ALA A 102 -22.81 -8.25 0.26
C ALA A 102 -21.37 -8.32 -0.28
N ASP A 103 -21.12 -9.05 -1.36
CA ASP A 103 -19.79 -9.15 -1.98
C ASP A 103 -19.32 -7.81 -2.51
N ILE A 104 -20.22 -7.01 -3.08
CA ILE A 104 -19.94 -5.65 -3.55
C ILE A 104 -19.58 -4.74 -2.38
N TYR A 105 -20.33 -4.79 -1.28
CA TYR A 105 -20.06 -3.97 -0.09
C TYR A 105 -18.75 -4.36 0.58
N ILE A 106 -18.44 -5.65 0.69
CA ILE A 106 -17.17 -6.15 1.24
C ILE A 106 -16.00 -5.67 0.39
N SER A 107 -16.10 -5.80 -0.93
CA SER A 107 -15.05 -5.37 -1.87
C SER A 107 -14.84 -3.86 -1.82
N ALA A 108 -15.92 -3.08 -1.75
CA ALA A 108 -15.86 -1.64 -1.58
C ALA A 108 -15.22 -1.24 -0.24
N GLY A 109 -15.53 -1.96 0.84
CA GLY A 109 -14.91 -1.76 2.15
C GLY A 109 -13.42 -2.03 2.15
N ILE A 110 -12.96 -3.07 1.48
CA ILE A 110 -11.54 -3.40 1.33
C ILE A 110 -10.82 -2.30 0.54
N LEU A 111 -11.41 -1.84 -0.57
CA LEU A 111 -10.87 -0.75 -1.37
C LEU A 111 -10.76 0.55 -0.57
N ALA A 112 -11.82 0.92 0.16
CA ALA A 112 -11.84 2.12 1.00
C ALA A 112 -10.77 2.05 2.11
N SER A 113 -10.60 0.90 2.75
CA SER A 113 -9.56 0.70 3.77
C SER A 113 -8.15 0.88 3.19
N GLY A 114 -7.90 0.36 2.01
CA GLY A 114 -6.64 0.56 1.29
C GLY A 114 -6.38 2.03 0.97
N ALA A 115 -7.38 2.74 0.47
CA ALA A 115 -7.29 4.17 0.17
C ALA A 115 -7.01 5.01 1.43
N ILE A 116 -7.68 4.72 2.54
CA ILE A 116 -7.45 5.40 3.82
C ILE A 116 -6.01 5.20 4.30
N MET A 117 -5.46 3.98 4.20
CA MET A 117 -4.08 3.70 4.57
C MET A 117 -3.07 4.47 3.70
N LEU A 118 -3.32 4.56 2.40
CA LEU A 118 -2.47 5.34 1.50
C LEU A 118 -2.50 6.83 1.82
N ILE A 119 -3.67 7.39 2.11
CA ILE A 119 -3.82 8.80 2.52
C ILE A 119 -3.09 9.03 3.86
N ALA A 120 -3.27 8.16 4.83
CA ALA A 120 -2.59 8.25 6.13
C ALA A 120 -1.05 8.22 5.96
N SER A 121 -0.53 7.35 5.10
CA SER A 121 0.89 7.31 4.77
C SER A 121 1.39 8.65 4.23
N LYS A 122 0.64 9.30 3.34
CA LYS A 122 1.03 10.61 2.79
C LYS A 122 1.01 11.71 3.85
N ILE A 123 0.01 11.73 4.72
CA ILE A 123 -0.06 12.70 5.83
C ILE A 123 1.12 12.51 6.78
N ILE A 124 1.42 11.27 7.18
CA ILE A 124 2.56 10.95 8.05
C ILE A 124 3.87 11.33 7.37
N GLY A 125 4.01 11.07 6.07
CA GLY A 125 5.20 11.42 5.29
C GLY A 125 5.47 12.93 5.24
N LEU A 126 4.41 13.75 5.21
CA LEU A 126 4.51 15.21 5.27
C LEU A 126 4.84 15.74 6.67
N GLN A 127 4.35 15.06 7.72
CA GLN A 127 4.55 15.44 9.11
C GLN A 127 5.80 14.81 9.74
N SER A 128 6.50 13.95 9.00
CA SER A 128 7.71 13.30 9.47
C SER A 128 8.70 14.33 10.03
N PRO A 129 9.16 14.17 11.28
CA PRO A 129 10.02 15.15 11.92
C PRO A 129 11.30 15.33 11.13
N SER A 130 11.53 16.55 10.71
CA SER A 130 12.77 16.96 10.08
C SER A 130 13.89 16.88 11.10
N ARG A 131 14.80 15.94 10.96
CA ARG A 131 16.08 15.98 11.66
C ARG A 131 16.98 16.96 10.95
N TYR A 132 17.21 18.05 11.61
CA TYR A 132 18.23 19.00 11.20
C TYR A 132 19.58 18.59 11.74
#